data_863c469283818355b52447b4cd3b805f
#
_entry.id   863c469283818355b52447b4cd3b805f
#
_cell.length_a   1.000
_cell.length_b   1.000
_cell.length_c   1.000
_cell.angle_alpha   90.00
_cell.angle_beta   90.00
_cell.angle_gamma   90.00
#
_symmetry.space_group_name_H-M   'P 1'
#
loop_
_entity.id
_entity.type
_entity.pdbx_description
1 polymer ?
#
loop_
_entity_poly.entity_id
_entity_poly.type
_entity_poly.pdbx_seq_one_letter_code
_entity_poly.pdbx_strand_id
1 'polypeptide(L)'
;MSFQQKVVRWVIGCAAFASIPLALQAQSLPDWSGYWIGEGLTAEISGFPGRSAEYKLLGETAPWNEDGRARVTAARQRGADQKADGWGFPLMMNSAAPMQFLITPNETLIINMYRDVRHVYTDGRRLPAEEDRWPTTWGDSVGRWEGDTLVIDTVAVRNPNRYFFSSPPLSEQAHYVERLRKVAPDRIESVMRIEDPVTLSEPWVIDLVYTRAAGLDRLIHDDYDNDRSEVEGGLFTIVPDQE
;
A
#
# COMPACT_ATOMS: atom_id res chain seq x y z
N MET A 1 42.63 -83.73 13.40
CA MET A 1 42.72 -82.36 12.81
C MET A 1 41.26 -81.76 12.80
N SER A 2 41.03 -80.88 13.76
CA SER A 2 39.65 -80.32 13.95
C SER A 2 39.66 -78.88 13.52
N PHE A 3 38.82 -78.57 12.53
CA PHE A 3 38.62 -77.22 12.02
C PHE A 3 37.47 -76.56 12.84
N GLN A 4 37.81 -75.59 13.65
CA GLN A 4 36.79 -74.76 14.35
C GLN A 4 36.40 -73.61 13.43
N GLN A 5 35.14 -73.61 13.00
CA GLN A 5 34.50 -72.46 12.32
C GLN A 5 34.12 -71.38 13.36
N LYS A 6 34.70 -70.17 13.23
CA LYS A 6 34.29 -68.99 13.97
C LYS A 6 33.09 -68.37 13.27
N VAL A 7 31.93 -68.38 13.89
CA VAL A 7 30.74 -67.65 13.45
C VAL A 7 30.82 -66.21 13.94
N VAL A 8 30.98 -65.27 13.03
CA VAL A 8 30.94 -63.83 13.32
C VAL A 8 29.46 -63.39 13.24
N ARG A 9 28.88 -63.06 14.36
CA ARG A 9 27.54 -62.47 14.46
C ARG A 9 27.64 -60.94 14.17
N TRP A 10 27.08 -60.52 13.08
CA TRP A 10 26.83 -59.09 12.80
C TRP A 10 25.58 -58.65 13.56
N VAL A 11 25.75 -57.72 14.48
CA VAL A 11 24.63 -57.03 15.15
C VAL A 11 24.31 -55.82 14.26
N ILE A 12 23.19 -55.92 13.56
CA ILE A 12 22.62 -54.77 12.80
C ILE A 12 21.87 -53.89 13.80
N GLY A 13 22.50 -52.81 14.21
CA GLY A 13 21.84 -51.77 15.02
C GLY A 13 20.89 -50.98 14.12
N CYS A 14 19.58 -51.18 14.28
CA CYS A 14 18.55 -50.29 13.74
C CYS A 14 18.58 -48.96 14.50
N ALA A 15 19.21 -47.94 13.92
CA ALA A 15 19.06 -46.56 14.37
C ALA A 15 17.64 -46.10 13.97
N ALA A 16 16.72 -46.03 14.92
CA ALA A 16 15.43 -45.38 14.73
C ALA A 16 15.64 -43.87 14.59
N PHE A 17 15.54 -43.34 13.36
CA PHE A 17 15.40 -41.92 13.15
C PHE A 17 14.01 -41.49 13.64
N ALA A 18 13.97 -40.88 14.80
CA ALA A 18 12.78 -40.18 15.26
C ALA A 18 12.60 -38.93 14.39
N SER A 19 11.74 -39.01 13.41
CA SER A 19 11.24 -37.85 12.69
C SER A 19 10.43 -36.99 13.66
N ILE A 20 11.05 -35.92 14.16
CA ILE A 20 10.32 -34.86 14.90
C ILE A 20 9.43 -34.20 13.85
N PRO A 21 8.08 -34.25 13.98
CA PRO A 21 7.22 -33.48 13.12
C PRO A 21 7.54 -32.00 13.39
N LEU A 22 8.07 -31.28 12.37
CA LEU A 22 8.10 -29.83 12.40
C LEU A 22 6.61 -29.41 12.38
N ALA A 23 6.06 -29.16 13.56
CA ALA A 23 4.76 -28.51 13.65
C ALA A 23 4.92 -27.14 12.99
N LEU A 24 4.37 -27.01 11.78
CA LEU A 24 4.20 -25.74 11.12
C LEU A 24 3.28 -24.92 12.04
N GLN A 25 3.87 -24.14 12.95
CA GLN A 25 3.08 -23.19 13.73
C GLN A 25 2.45 -22.25 12.73
N ALA A 26 1.13 -22.35 12.56
CA ALA A 26 0.38 -21.36 11.81
C ALA A 26 0.69 -20.01 12.50
N GLN A 27 1.47 -19.18 11.81
CA GLN A 27 1.82 -17.86 12.29
C GLN A 27 0.50 -17.09 12.42
N SER A 28 0.14 -16.68 13.63
CA SER A 28 -1.06 -15.87 13.81
C SER A 28 -0.86 -14.58 13.02
N LEU A 29 -1.84 -14.24 12.19
CA LEU A 29 -1.82 -12.99 11.43
C LEU A 29 -1.73 -11.81 12.40
N PRO A 30 -0.96 -10.76 12.06
CA PRO A 30 -0.90 -9.56 12.88
C PRO A 30 -2.26 -8.88 12.98
N ASP A 31 -2.60 -8.41 14.16
CA ASP A 31 -3.80 -7.61 14.39
C ASP A 31 -3.52 -6.14 14.11
N TRP A 32 -3.97 -5.67 12.92
CA TRP A 32 -3.97 -4.27 12.54
C TRP A 32 -5.40 -3.70 12.49
N SER A 33 -6.30 -4.30 13.26
CA SER A 33 -7.69 -3.86 13.33
C SER A 33 -7.82 -2.38 13.74
N GLY A 34 -8.90 -1.74 13.31
CA GLY A 34 -9.19 -0.32 13.53
C GLY A 34 -8.89 0.53 12.30
N TYR A 35 -8.92 1.85 12.50
CA TYR A 35 -8.76 2.84 11.46
C TYR A 35 -7.47 3.61 11.67
N TRP A 36 -6.79 3.93 10.59
CA TRP A 36 -5.46 4.49 10.61
C TRP A 36 -5.42 5.76 9.75
N ILE A 37 -4.78 6.80 10.22
CA ILE A 37 -4.62 8.07 9.52
C ILE A 37 -3.13 8.35 9.34
N GLY A 38 -2.72 8.76 8.14
CA GLY A 38 -1.35 9.18 7.88
C GLY A 38 -0.96 10.39 8.74
N GLU A 39 0.21 10.37 9.36
CA GLU A 39 0.74 11.52 10.08
C GLU A 39 0.93 12.71 9.15
N GLY A 40 0.77 13.93 9.69
CA GLY A 40 0.76 15.16 8.91
C GLY A 40 -0.65 15.63 8.56
N LEU A 41 -1.65 14.74 8.68
CA LEU A 41 -3.06 15.05 8.42
C LEU A 41 -3.91 15.08 9.68
N THR A 42 -3.42 14.53 10.78
CA THR A 42 -4.19 14.37 12.02
C THR A 42 -4.36 15.65 12.83
N ALA A 43 -3.44 16.61 12.71
CA ALA A 43 -3.46 17.80 13.58
C ALA A 43 -4.37 18.92 13.08
N GLU A 44 -4.80 18.90 11.82
CA GLU A 44 -5.34 20.10 11.18
C GLU A 44 -6.60 19.88 10.33
N ILE A 45 -7.29 18.73 10.48
CA ILE A 45 -8.55 18.44 9.76
C ILE A 45 -9.69 19.43 10.09
N SER A 46 -9.52 20.31 11.07
CA SER A 46 -10.55 21.29 11.46
C SER A 46 -10.62 22.57 10.62
N GLY A 47 -9.80 22.71 9.63
CA GLY A 47 -9.88 23.82 8.69
C GLY A 47 -8.87 23.57 7.61
N PHE A 48 -9.27 23.42 6.36
CA PHE A 48 -8.39 23.24 5.22
C PHE A 48 -7.06 23.97 5.45
N PRO A 49 -6.09 23.35 6.08
CA PRO A 49 -4.81 24.01 6.27
C PRO A 49 -4.16 24.01 4.91
N GLY A 50 -3.60 25.11 4.61
CA GLY A 50 -2.69 25.17 3.49
C GLY A 50 -1.73 23.98 3.63
N ARG A 51 -1.64 23.18 2.60
CA ARG A 51 -0.79 22.00 2.39
C ARG A 51 0.25 21.83 3.48
N SER A 52 0.03 20.88 4.40
CA SER A 52 1.10 20.57 5.33
C SER A 52 2.30 20.11 4.51
N ALA A 53 3.51 20.55 4.88
CA ALA A 53 4.77 20.18 4.24
C ALA A 53 5.02 18.64 4.21
N GLU A 54 4.06 17.85 4.67
CA GLU A 54 4.19 16.42 4.94
C GLU A 54 3.44 15.51 3.96
N TYR A 55 2.81 16.03 2.92
CA TYR A 55 2.35 15.22 1.79
C TYR A 55 3.55 14.70 0.99
N LYS A 56 4.25 13.76 1.58
CA LYS A 56 5.50 13.21 1.03
C LYS A 56 5.33 12.60 -0.35
N LEU A 57 4.13 12.07 -0.65
CA LEU A 57 3.81 11.46 -1.94
C LEU A 57 3.32 12.44 -3.02
N LEU A 58 3.35 13.73 -2.77
CA LEU A 58 3.08 14.73 -3.82
C LEU A 58 4.26 14.96 -4.77
N GLY A 59 5.39 14.32 -4.52
CA GLY A 59 6.55 14.37 -5.40
C GLY A 59 7.42 15.61 -5.29
N GLU A 60 7.21 16.47 -4.29
CA GLU A 60 8.03 17.67 -4.09
C GLU A 60 9.49 17.33 -3.75
N THR A 61 9.70 16.19 -3.06
CA THR A 61 11.02 15.70 -2.67
C THR A 61 11.56 14.58 -3.56
N ALA A 62 10.84 14.24 -4.63
CA ALA A 62 11.27 13.18 -5.53
C ALA A 62 12.51 13.61 -6.34
N PRO A 63 13.47 12.70 -6.55
CA PRO A 63 14.68 12.97 -7.32
C PRO A 63 14.38 12.91 -8.84
N TRP A 64 13.56 13.86 -9.32
CA TRP A 64 13.16 13.92 -10.72
C TRP A 64 14.35 14.14 -11.66
N ASN A 65 14.46 13.31 -12.68
CA ASN A 65 15.30 13.59 -13.83
C ASN A 65 14.64 14.65 -14.76
N GLU A 66 15.15 14.86 -15.95
CA GLU A 66 14.62 15.86 -16.88
C GLU A 66 13.18 15.56 -17.31
N ASP A 67 12.89 14.30 -17.67
CA ASP A 67 11.55 13.83 -18.05
C ASP A 67 10.56 13.97 -16.90
N GLY A 68 10.98 13.59 -15.69
CA GLY A 68 10.16 13.72 -14.49
C GLY A 68 9.79 15.18 -14.23
N ARG A 69 10.72 16.11 -14.32
CA ARG A 69 10.45 17.55 -14.16
C ARG A 69 9.51 18.09 -15.26
N ALA A 70 9.65 17.64 -16.49
CA ALA A 70 8.75 18.01 -17.58
C ALA A 70 7.32 17.52 -17.28
N ARG A 71 7.16 16.28 -16.81
CA ARG A 71 5.86 15.71 -16.41
C ARG A 71 5.22 16.46 -15.25
N VAL A 72 6.00 16.83 -14.21
CA VAL A 72 5.52 17.65 -13.08
C VAL A 72 4.99 18.98 -13.58
N THR A 73 5.71 19.65 -14.48
CA THR A 73 5.30 20.93 -15.06
C THR A 73 3.99 20.76 -15.84
N ALA A 74 3.89 19.75 -16.69
CA ALA A 74 2.69 19.47 -17.47
C ALA A 74 1.49 19.10 -16.59
N ALA A 75 1.70 18.35 -15.49
CA ALA A 75 0.65 18.01 -14.54
C ALA A 75 0.10 19.26 -13.83
N ARG A 76 0.98 20.18 -13.42
CA ARG A 76 0.57 21.45 -12.79
C ARG A 76 -0.21 22.36 -13.75
N GLN A 77 0.12 22.36 -15.04
CA GLN A 77 -0.59 23.15 -16.04
C GLN A 77 -1.98 22.63 -16.38
N ARG A 78 -2.20 21.32 -16.29
CA ARG A 78 -3.51 20.70 -16.58
C ARG A 78 -4.59 21.07 -15.58
N GLY A 79 -4.20 21.40 -14.32
CA GLY A 79 -5.15 21.73 -13.28
C GLY A 79 -6.02 20.56 -12.82
N ALA A 80 -7.10 20.87 -12.12
CA ALA A 80 -7.98 19.92 -11.44
C ALA A 80 -9.29 19.71 -12.21
N ASP A 81 -9.25 19.39 -13.50
CA ASP A 81 -10.47 19.16 -14.27
C ASP A 81 -10.98 17.70 -14.23
N GLN A 82 -10.62 16.95 -13.19
CA GLN A 82 -10.93 15.54 -13.11
C GLN A 82 -11.83 15.21 -11.93
N LYS A 83 -12.87 14.43 -12.20
CA LYS A 83 -13.66 13.74 -11.18
C LYS A 83 -12.72 12.84 -10.38
N ALA A 84 -12.61 13.10 -9.07
CA ALA A 84 -11.78 12.31 -8.19
C ALA A 84 -12.53 11.05 -7.78
N ASP A 85 -12.24 9.96 -8.46
CA ASP A 85 -12.83 8.63 -8.18
C ASP A 85 -11.92 7.83 -7.23
N GLY A 86 -11.45 8.49 -6.17
CA GLY A 86 -10.43 8.00 -5.26
C GLY A 86 -9.08 8.67 -5.48
N TRP A 87 -8.09 8.27 -4.69
CA TRP A 87 -6.74 8.84 -4.75
C TRP A 87 -5.80 8.03 -5.63
N GLY A 88 -6.07 6.73 -5.76
CA GLY A 88 -5.21 5.80 -6.46
C GLY A 88 -3.86 5.58 -5.76
N PHE A 89 -3.10 4.62 -6.25
CA PHE A 89 -1.77 4.34 -5.72
C PHE A 89 -0.70 5.15 -6.50
N PRO A 90 0.35 5.66 -5.87
CA PRO A 90 0.72 5.49 -4.46
C PRO A 90 0.03 6.48 -3.50
N LEU A 91 -0.66 7.50 -3.99
CA LEU A 91 -1.12 8.63 -3.18
C LEU A 91 -2.12 8.22 -2.08
N MET A 92 -2.93 7.18 -2.31
CA MET A 92 -3.84 6.64 -1.29
C MET A 92 -3.12 6.25 0.01
N MET A 93 -1.85 5.90 -0.06
CA MET A 93 -1.05 5.53 1.12
C MET A 93 -0.67 6.72 2.01
N ASN A 94 -0.86 7.93 1.52
CA ASN A 94 -0.66 9.16 2.31
C ASN A 94 -1.84 10.12 2.12
N SER A 95 -3.03 9.58 1.99
CA SER A 95 -4.25 10.37 1.84
C SER A 95 -4.71 10.96 3.17
N ALA A 96 -5.48 12.06 3.10
CA ALA A 96 -6.15 12.68 4.26
C ALA A 96 -7.25 11.81 4.87
N ALA A 97 -7.52 10.67 4.28
CA ALA A 97 -8.61 9.80 4.66
C ALA A 97 -8.16 8.73 5.64
N PRO A 98 -9.00 8.40 6.63
CA PRO A 98 -8.82 7.18 7.39
C PRO A 98 -8.80 5.96 6.49
N MET A 99 -7.89 5.03 6.77
CA MET A 99 -7.79 3.76 6.08
C MET A 99 -7.92 2.58 7.03
N GLN A 100 -8.23 1.43 6.48
CA GLN A 100 -8.35 0.17 7.18
C GLN A 100 -7.51 -0.89 6.48
N PHE A 101 -6.84 -1.74 7.27
CA PHE A 101 -6.14 -2.92 6.79
C PHE A 101 -6.96 -4.16 7.17
N LEU A 102 -7.48 -4.87 6.18
CA LEU A 102 -8.18 -6.13 6.37
C LEU A 102 -7.24 -7.26 6.00
N ILE A 103 -6.68 -7.91 7.00
CA ILE A 103 -5.66 -8.95 6.84
C ILE A 103 -6.31 -10.32 6.88
N THR A 104 -6.11 -11.10 5.82
CA THR A 104 -6.49 -12.51 5.72
C THR A 104 -5.25 -13.36 5.43
N PRO A 105 -5.33 -14.70 5.51
CA PRO A 105 -4.19 -15.54 5.15
C PRO A 105 -3.66 -15.37 3.72
N ASN A 106 -4.54 -15.02 2.79
CA ASN A 106 -4.20 -14.99 1.36
C ASN A 106 -4.14 -13.57 0.79
N GLU A 107 -4.61 -12.57 1.53
CA GLU A 107 -4.76 -11.23 1.01
C GLU A 107 -4.84 -10.20 2.14
N THR A 108 -4.27 -9.03 1.90
CA THR A 108 -4.52 -7.83 2.69
C THR A 108 -5.22 -6.80 1.81
N LEU A 109 -6.39 -6.34 2.23
CA LEU A 109 -7.08 -5.22 1.60
C LEU A 109 -6.73 -3.94 2.34
N ILE A 110 -6.36 -2.90 1.59
CA ILE A 110 -6.16 -1.55 2.10
C ILE A 110 -7.30 -0.70 1.54
N ILE A 111 -8.15 -0.20 2.42
CA ILE A 111 -9.38 0.50 2.06
C ILE A 111 -9.37 1.87 2.71
N ASN A 112 -9.77 2.92 1.98
CA ASN A 112 -9.99 4.24 2.54
C ASN A 112 -11.45 4.73 2.30
N MET A 113 -11.80 5.87 2.88
CA MET A 113 -13.15 6.44 2.75
C MET A 113 -13.46 6.93 1.32
N TYR A 114 -12.46 7.13 0.49
CA TYR A 114 -12.61 7.62 -0.89
C TYR A 114 -12.73 6.50 -1.93
N ARG A 115 -13.22 5.33 -1.52
CA ARG A 115 -13.43 4.16 -2.38
C ARG A 115 -12.16 3.54 -2.95
N ASP A 116 -10.97 3.95 -2.51
CA ASP A 116 -9.80 3.20 -2.86
C ASP A 116 -9.84 1.84 -2.16
N VAL A 117 -9.72 0.79 -2.96
CA VAL A 117 -9.59 -0.58 -2.48
C VAL A 117 -8.38 -1.18 -3.20
N ARG A 118 -7.31 -1.38 -2.44
CA ARG A 118 -6.09 -1.99 -2.95
C ARG A 118 -5.98 -3.42 -2.46
N HIS A 119 -5.82 -4.32 -3.40
CA HIS A 119 -5.60 -5.74 -3.16
C HIS A 119 -4.11 -6.04 -3.09
N VAL A 120 -3.67 -6.63 -1.98
CA VAL A 120 -2.29 -7.11 -1.80
C VAL A 120 -2.35 -8.61 -1.55
N TYR A 121 -2.00 -9.41 -2.54
CA TYR A 121 -2.08 -10.85 -2.46
C TYR A 121 -0.91 -11.44 -1.68
N THR A 122 -1.20 -12.15 -0.58
CA THR A 122 -0.21 -12.78 0.31
C THR A 122 -0.20 -14.30 0.22
N ASP A 123 -0.80 -14.87 -0.81
CA ASP A 123 -0.93 -16.31 -1.06
C ASP A 123 0.29 -16.96 -1.72
N GLY A 124 1.40 -16.20 -1.84
CA GLY A 124 2.65 -16.68 -2.44
C GLY A 124 2.70 -16.60 -3.97
N ARG A 125 1.68 -15.99 -4.62
CA ARG A 125 1.75 -15.74 -6.06
C ARG A 125 2.86 -14.75 -6.39
N ARG A 126 3.28 -14.76 -7.65
CA ARG A 126 4.24 -13.78 -8.20
C ARG A 126 3.49 -12.63 -8.87
N LEU A 127 4.19 -11.53 -9.02
CA LEU A 127 3.76 -10.43 -9.90
C LEU A 127 3.58 -10.97 -11.34
N PRO A 128 2.65 -10.41 -12.12
CA PRO A 128 2.50 -10.76 -13.53
C PRO A 128 3.79 -10.49 -14.31
N ALA A 129 4.08 -11.32 -15.30
CA ALA A 129 5.16 -11.08 -16.24
C ALA A 129 4.94 -9.73 -16.95
N GLU A 130 6.01 -9.12 -17.45
CA GLU A 130 5.92 -7.76 -18.01
C GLU A 130 4.92 -7.67 -19.17
N GLU A 131 4.89 -8.70 -20.01
CA GLU A 131 3.98 -8.83 -21.15
C GLU A 131 2.50 -9.00 -20.76
N ASP A 132 2.24 -9.46 -19.53
CA ASP A 132 0.89 -9.69 -18.99
C ASP A 132 0.38 -8.54 -18.12
N ARG A 133 1.19 -7.48 -17.93
CA ARG A 133 0.83 -6.36 -17.07
C ARG A 133 -0.25 -5.50 -17.71
N TRP A 134 -1.28 -5.21 -16.92
CA TRP A 134 -2.36 -4.32 -17.30
C TRP A 134 -2.42 -3.12 -16.33
N PRO A 135 -1.92 -1.94 -16.71
CA PRO A 135 -1.88 -0.80 -15.81
C PRO A 135 -3.25 -0.39 -15.29
N THR A 136 -3.39 -0.41 -13.98
CA THR A 136 -4.61 0.00 -13.25
C THR A 136 -4.31 1.15 -12.29
N THR A 137 -5.35 1.75 -11.72
CA THR A 137 -5.21 2.84 -10.75
C THR A 137 -4.42 2.42 -9.50
N TRP A 138 -4.50 1.14 -9.11
CA TRP A 138 -3.85 0.61 -7.91
C TRP A 138 -2.67 -0.30 -8.21
N GLY A 139 -2.44 -0.64 -9.49
CA GLY A 139 -1.42 -1.59 -9.91
C GLY A 139 -1.72 -3.03 -9.51
N ASP A 140 -0.73 -3.90 -9.71
CA ASP A 140 -0.72 -5.27 -9.24
C ASP A 140 0.22 -5.37 -8.04
N SER A 141 -0.31 -5.81 -6.89
CA SER A 141 0.47 -5.90 -5.65
C SER A 141 0.50 -7.33 -5.13
N VAL A 142 1.71 -7.81 -4.84
CA VAL A 142 1.93 -9.05 -4.10
C VAL A 142 2.63 -8.73 -2.79
N GLY A 143 2.28 -9.46 -1.75
CA GLY A 143 2.82 -9.26 -0.41
C GLY A 143 3.38 -10.54 0.19
N ARG A 144 4.25 -10.38 1.16
CA ARG A 144 4.72 -11.45 2.02
C ARG A 144 4.94 -10.93 3.44
N TRP A 145 4.75 -11.81 4.40
CA TRP A 145 5.05 -11.50 5.79
C TRP A 145 6.48 -11.92 6.13
N GLU A 146 7.29 -10.97 6.57
CA GLU A 146 8.61 -11.18 7.15
C GLU A 146 8.54 -10.92 8.66
N GLY A 147 8.18 -11.94 9.43
CA GLY A 147 7.84 -11.77 10.85
C GLY A 147 6.57 -10.94 11.00
N ASP A 148 6.69 -9.76 11.59
CA ASP A 148 5.61 -8.79 11.82
C ASP A 148 5.55 -7.67 10.75
N THR A 149 6.38 -7.77 9.73
CA THR A 149 6.49 -6.79 8.65
C THR A 149 5.81 -7.31 7.38
N LEU A 150 4.87 -6.55 6.85
CA LEU A 150 4.30 -6.78 5.53
C LEU A 150 5.19 -6.11 4.49
N VAL A 151 5.78 -6.91 3.61
CA VAL A 151 6.56 -6.42 2.47
C VAL A 151 5.69 -6.57 1.22
N ILE A 152 5.52 -5.48 0.49
CA ILE A 152 4.67 -5.41 -0.70
C ILE A 152 5.51 -4.99 -1.89
N ASP A 153 5.40 -5.73 -2.98
CA ASP A 153 5.92 -5.37 -4.29
C ASP A 153 4.76 -5.00 -5.21
N THR A 154 4.83 -3.82 -5.87
CA THR A 154 3.78 -3.32 -6.77
C THR A 154 4.35 -2.86 -8.09
N VAL A 155 3.66 -3.24 -9.17
CA VAL A 155 3.95 -2.84 -10.55
C VAL A 155 2.66 -2.48 -11.28
N ALA A 156 2.77 -2.08 -12.54
CA ALA A 156 1.63 -1.81 -13.42
C ALA A 156 0.65 -0.77 -12.87
N VAL A 157 1.18 0.25 -12.20
CA VAL A 157 0.38 1.41 -11.80
C VAL A 157 0.21 2.32 -13.01
N ARG A 158 -1.05 2.64 -13.34
CA ARG A 158 -1.36 3.54 -14.44
C ARG A 158 -0.85 4.95 -14.13
N ASN A 159 0.07 5.42 -14.93
CA ASN A 159 0.62 6.75 -14.82
C ASN A 159 0.63 7.47 -16.19
N PRO A 160 0.34 8.77 -16.24
CA PRO A 160 -0.09 9.57 -15.09
C PRO A 160 -1.44 9.11 -14.55
N ASN A 161 -1.54 9.04 -13.23
CA ASN A 161 -2.81 8.80 -12.57
C ASN A 161 -3.73 10.00 -12.85
N ARG A 162 -4.91 9.74 -13.42
CA ARG A 162 -5.87 10.77 -13.77
C ARG A 162 -6.87 11.06 -12.66
N TYR A 163 -6.89 10.26 -11.60
CA TYR A 163 -7.89 10.35 -10.55
C TYR A 163 -7.64 11.50 -9.60
N PHE A 164 -6.37 11.83 -9.35
CA PHE A 164 -6.05 12.95 -8.49
C PHE A 164 -4.91 13.80 -9.10
N PHE A 165 -5.16 15.09 -9.25
CA PHE A 165 -4.22 16.03 -9.91
C PHE A 165 -2.86 16.15 -9.22
N SER A 166 -2.79 15.76 -7.95
CA SER A 166 -1.57 15.81 -7.13
C SER A 166 -0.78 14.50 -7.11
N SER A 167 -1.22 13.46 -7.81
CA SER A 167 -0.44 12.23 -7.91
C SER A 167 0.91 12.49 -8.58
N PRO A 168 1.99 11.93 -8.04
CA PRO A 168 3.32 12.09 -8.65
C PRO A 168 3.30 11.50 -10.06
N PRO A 169 3.78 12.24 -11.08
CA PRO A 169 3.67 11.84 -12.47
C PRO A 169 4.75 10.84 -12.90
N LEU A 170 4.86 9.75 -12.15
CA LEU A 170 5.71 8.61 -12.44
C LEU A 170 5.34 7.95 -13.79
N SER A 171 6.14 7.02 -14.26
CA SER A 171 5.82 6.21 -15.45
C SER A 171 5.12 4.90 -15.06
N GLU A 172 4.58 4.19 -16.06
CA GLU A 172 4.03 2.84 -15.87
C GLU A 172 5.11 1.77 -15.67
N GLN A 173 6.39 2.13 -15.80
CA GLN A 173 7.53 1.28 -15.48
C GLN A 173 7.95 1.40 -14.01
N ALA A 174 7.30 2.26 -13.25
CA ALA A 174 7.61 2.42 -11.83
C ALA A 174 7.36 1.11 -11.06
N HIS A 175 8.33 0.75 -10.23
CA HIS A 175 8.28 -0.37 -9.30
C HIS A 175 8.33 0.18 -7.88
N TYR A 176 7.44 -0.33 -7.05
CA TYR A 176 7.25 0.12 -5.67
C TYR A 176 7.50 -1.04 -4.72
N VAL A 177 8.33 -0.82 -3.72
CA VAL A 177 8.54 -1.76 -2.62
C VAL A 177 8.19 -1.07 -1.32
N GLU A 178 7.22 -1.62 -0.59
CA GLU A 178 6.78 -1.10 0.70
C GLU A 178 7.11 -2.08 1.81
N ARG A 179 7.46 -1.55 2.96
CA ARG A 179 7.68 -2.32 4.19
C ARG A 179 6.89 -1.69 5.31
N LEU A 180 5.76 -2.31 5.65
CA LEU A 180 4.86 -1.83 6.69
C LEU A 180 5.01 -2.67 7.95
N ARG A 181 5.08 -2.00 9.10
CA ARG A 181 5.19 -2.67 10.39
C ARG A 181 4.39 -1.93 11.45
N LYS A 182 3.58 -2.64 12.21
CA LYS A 182 2.96 -2.10 13.42
C LYS A 182 3.96 -2.12 14.55
N VAL A 183 4.47 -0.96 14.92
CA VAL A 183 5.54 -0.78 15.92
C VAL A 183 5.00 -0.52 17.32
N ALA A 184 3.74 -0.07 17.43
CA ALA A 184 3.03 0.14 18.66
C ALA A 184 1.52 -0.13 18.48
N PRO A 185 0.72 -0.27 19.55
CA PRO A 185 -0.73 -0.49 19.44
C PRO A 185 -1.47 0.54 18.60
N ASP A 186 -0.95 1.74 18.54
CA ASP A 186 -1.51 2.92 17.85
C ASP A 186 -0.63 3.45 16.72
N ARG A 187 0.44 2.73 16.31
CA ARG A 187 1.39 3.21 15.32
C ARG A 187 1.81 2.13 14.34
N ILE A 188 1.67 2.43 13.04
CA ILE A 188 2.24 1.67 11.93
C ILE A 188 3.26 2.56 11.22
N GLU A 189 4.44 2.03 10.95
CA GLU A 189 5.48 2.67 10.15
C GLU A 189 5.60 1.95 8.81
N SER A 190 5.85 2.72 7.76
CA SER A 190 6.06 2.21 6.41
C SER A 190 7.22 2.93 5.75
N VAL A 191 8.06 2.18 5.09
CA VAL A 191 9.07 2.71 4.16
C VAL A 191 8.65 2.28 2.75
N MET A 192 8.44 3.26 1.88
CA MET A 192 8.16 3.02 0.47
C MET A 192 9.37 3.43 -0.36
N ARG A 193 9.88 2.51 -1.16
CA ARG A 193 10.94 2.73 -2.14
C ARG A 193 10.33 2.66 -3.55
N ILE A 194 10.54 3.69 -4.33
CA ILE A 194 10.05 3.80 -5.71
C ILE A 194 11.25 3.86 -6.65
N GLU A 195 11.27 2.96 -7.62
CA GLU A 195 12.21 2.96 -8.73
C GLU A 195 11.45 3.24 -10.02
N ASP A 196 11.85 4.27 -10.74
CA ASP A 196 11.27 4.60 -12.04
C ASP A 196 12.38 5.10 -12.97
N PRO A 197 12.90 4.24 -13.85
CA PRO A 197 14.02 4.59 -14.71
C PRO A 197 13.68 5.67 -15.74
N VAL A 198 12.38 5.93 -15.96
CA VAL A 198 11.92 6.95 -16.91
C VAL A 198 11.91 8.34 -16.28
N THR A 199 11.52 8.47 -15.01
CA THR A 199 11.25 9.78 -14.40
C THR A 199 12.15 10.14 -13.24
N LEU A 200 12.84 9.16 -12.64
CA LEU A 200 13.72 9.38 -11.49
C LEU A 200 15.20 9.21 -11.85
N SER A 201 16.06 10.03 -11.26
CA SER A 201 17.52 9.91 -11.38
C SER A 201 18.12 8.87 -10.43
N GLU A 202 17.43 8.60 -9.34
CA GLU A 202 17.76 7.63 -8.30
C GLU A 202 16.48 7.16 -7.61
N PRO A 203 16.51 6.05 -6.84
CA PRO A 203 15.33 5.59 -6.12
C PRO A 203 14.81 6.64 -5.14
N TRP A 204 13.52 6.86 -5.17
CA TRP A 204 12.83 7.74 -4.22
C TRP A 204 12.38 6.94 -3.01
N VAL A 205 12.86 7.30 -1.83
CA VAL A 205 12.52 6.64 -0.56
C VAL A 205 11.69 7.57 0.30
N ILE A 206 10.58 7.06 0.81
CA ILE A 206 9.59 7.83 1.56
C ILE A 206 9.23 7.06 2.83
N ASP A 207 9.35 7.73 3.97
CA ASP A 207 8.86 7.23 5.26
C ASP A 207 7.44 7.71 5.49
N LEU A 208 6.53 6.78 5.76
CA LEU A 208 5.14 7.04 6.09
C LEU A 208 4.83 6.52 7.48
N VAL A 209 3.99 7.23 8.20
CA VAL A 209 3.54 6.83 9.52
C VAL A 209 2.03 6.94 9.58
N TYR A 210 1.42 5.94 10.20
CA TYR A 210 -0.02 5.90 10.42
C TYR A 210 -0.30 5.81 11.91
N THR A 211 -1.15 6.70 12.39
CA THR A 211 -1.63 6.73 13.77
C THR A 211 -3.05 6.19 13.83
N ARG A 212 -3.37 5.43 14.86
CA ARG A 212 -4.71 4.90 15.05
C ARG A 212 -5.69 6.03 15.29
N ALA A 213 -6.76 6.08 14.49
CA ALA A 213 -7.83 7.06 14.64
C ALA A 213 -8.72 6.70 15.83
N ALA A 214 -8.45 7.30 16.98
CA ALA A 214 -9.26 7.11 18.17
C ALA A 214 -10.67 7.67 17.95
N GLY A 215 -11.70 6.88 18.31
CA GLY A 215 -13.10 7.31 18.22
C GLY A 215 -13.77 7.03 16.87
N LEU A 216 -13.07 6.54 15.86
CA LEU A 216 -13.70 6.02 14.66
C LEU A 216 -14.14 4.57 14.89
N ASP A 217 -15.42 4.32 14.68
CA ASP A 217 -16.06 3.00 14.77
C ASP A 217 -16.43 2.41 13.41
N ARG A 218 -16.38 3.22 12.36
CA ARG A 218 -16.70 2.84 10.97
C ARG A 218 -16.02 3.76 9.95
N LEU A 219 -15.75 3.24 8.74
CA LEU A 219 -15.47 4.07 7.58
C LEU A 219 -16.80 4.59 7.00
N ILE A 220 -16.86 5.90 6.83
CA ILE A 220 -17.93 6.52 6.06
C ILE A 220 -17.39 6.68 4.65
N HIS A 221 -18.00 6.00 3.69
CA HIS A 221 -17.68 6.23 2.29
C HIS A 221 -18.27 7.58 1.88
N ASP A 222 -17.41 8.49 1.45
CA ASP A 222 -17.81 9.75 0.87
C ASP A 222 -17.86 9.61 -0.64
N ASP A 223 -18.94 10.10 -1.22
CA ASP A 223 -19.13 10.15 -2.66
C ASP A 223 -18.89 11.56 -3.13
N TYR A 224 -17.79 11.78 -3.88
CA TYR A 224 -17.53 13.10 -4.45
C TYR A 224 -18.52 13.51 -5.54
N ASP A 225 -19.27 12.55 -6.08
CA ASP A 225 -20.38 12.81 -7.00
C ASP A 225 -21.67 13.01 -6.19
N ASN A 226 -21.63 13.93 -5.23
CA ASN A 226 -22.78 14.24 -4.43
C ASN A 226 -23.73 15.12 -5.26
N ASP A 227 -24.72 14.49 -5.91
CA ASP A 227 -25.78 15.15 -6.68
C ASP A 227 -26.64 16.13 -5.85
N ARG A 228 -26.35 16.24 -4.54
CA ARG A 228 -27.09 17.12 -3.62
C ARG A 228 -26.51 18.53 -3.52
N SER A 229 -25.36 18.78 -4.12
CA SER A 229 -24.78 20.12 -4.15
C SER A 229 -24.78 20.65 -5.58
N GLU A 230 -25.91 21.16 -6.02
CA GLU A 230 -25.92 22.08 -7.15
C GLU A 230 -25.29 23.39 -6.69
N VAL A 231 -24.15 23.72 -7.27
CA VAL A 231 -23.44 24.97 -6.99
C VAL A 231 -23.81 25.98 -8.06
N GLU A 232 -24.87 26.75 -7.83
CA GLU A 232 -25.11 27.96 -8.61
C GLU A 232 -24.08 29.03 -8.24
N GLY A 233 -23.34 29.51 -9.20
CA GLY A 233 -22.45 30.66 -9.04
C GLY A 233 -21.07 30.37 -8.44
N GLY A 234 -20.60 29.13 -8.39
CA GLY A 234 -19.23 28.77 -8.00
C GLY A 234 -18.90 28.84 -6.51
N LEU A 235 -19.90 28.99 -5.66
CA LEU A 235 -19.81 28.91 -4.21
C LEU A 235 -20.62 27.72 -3.70
N PHE A 236 -20.07 26.98 -2.76
CA PHE A 236 -20.77 25.89 -2.06
C PHE A 236 -21.95 26.48 -1.27
N THR A 237 -23.11 26.54 -1.87
CA THR A 237 -24.34 26.99 -1.20
C THR A 237 -25.29 25.81 -1.13
N ILE A 238 -25.64 25.40 0.08
CA ILE A 238 -26.75 24.49 0.28
C ILE A 238 -27.99 25.35 0.05
N VAL A 239 -28.74 25.13 -1.04
CA VAL A 239 -30.04 25.75 -1.26
C VAL A 239 -31.05 24.91 -0.47
N PRO A 240 -31.76 25.47 0.54
CA PRO A 240 -32.83 24.75 1.20
C PRO A 240 -33.93 24.46 0.18
N ASP A 241 -34.54 23.27 0.26
CA ASP A 241 -35.74 22.97 -0.51
C ASP A 241 -36.79 24.08 -0.33
N GLN A 242 -37.21 24.66 -1.41
CA GLN A 242 -38.33 25.61 -1.37
C GLN A 242 -39.62 24.80 -1.18
N GLU A 243 -40.27 24.96 -0.02
CA GLU A 243 -41.63 24.45 0.24
C GLU A 243 -42.69 25.09 -0.69
#